data_2b2f4853750985684db006b44743a655
#
_entry.id   2b2f4853750985684db006b44743a655
#
_cell.length_a   1.000
_cell.length_b   1.000
_cell.length_c   1.000
_cell.angle_alpha   90.00
_cell.angle_beta   90.00
_cell.angle_gamma   90.00
#
_symmetry.space_group_name_H-M   'P 1'
#
loop_
_entity.id
_entity.type
_entity.pdbx_description
1 polymer ?
#
loop_
_entity_poly.entity_id
_entity_poly.type
_entity_poly.pdbx_seq_one_letter_code
_entity_poly.pdbx_strand_id
1 'polypeptide(L)'
;MSDRLRIGTWNVEYAAGAAKNARRIARMREGEAAIWVLTETHDELVLGDGYHVLPTEQRPHGRAGGRWVAIASRFPFTRAIPTHDPLRTVAGMIETPLGAVIVCGTVLPWHTDPGPSGDSRSWVEHHRVVPEQAAEWAALRAAHPGVHLCVAGDLNTDLGGAHYYGTKRGRAALVEGLRAADLVCLTSTDRVPAGWLGHPPIDHICATASLAARASVVEAWDGTAPDGLRLSDHSALAVELRGPR
;
A
#
# COMPACT_ATOMS: atom_id res chain seq x y z
N MET A 1 -16.52 -12.06 -18.15
CA MET A 1 -15.72 -11.00 -17.48
C MET A 1 -14.60 -11.69 -16.74
N SER A 2 -13.41 -11.13 -16.69
CA SER A 2 -12.27 -11.78 -16.02
C SER A 2 -12.49 -11.72 -14.50
N ASP A 3 -12.63 -12.89 -13.84
CA ASP A 3 -12.73 -12.99 -12.37
C ASP A 3 -11.37 -12.74 -11.71
N ARG A 4 -10.67 -11.69 -12.15
CA ARG A 4 -9.34 -11.33 -11.69
C ARG A 4 -9.27 -9.84 -11.35
N LEU A 5 -8.51 -9.53 -10.31
CA LEU A 5 -8.20 -8.17 -9.88
C LEU A 5 -6.71 -8.08 -9.59
N ARG A 6 -6.00 -7.18 -10.25
CA ARG A 6 -4.61 -6.86 -9.91
C ARG A 6 -4.55 -5.60 -9.08
N ILE A 7 -3.82 -5.66 -7.97
CA ILE A 7 -3.57 -4.55 -7.08
C ILE A 7 -2.06 -4.39 -6.95
N GLY A 8 -1.57 -3.17 -7.14
CA GLY A 8 -0.16 -2.81 -6.94
C GLY A 8 0.03 -1.84 -5.78
N THR A 9 1.24 -1.82 -5.22
CA THR A 9 1.70 -0.80 -4.28
C THR A 9 3.11 -0.35 -4.63
N TRP A 10 3.39 0.93 -4.42
CA TRP A 10 4.70 1.51 -4.62
C TRP A 10 4.87 2.83 -3.86
N ASN A 11 5.92 2.94 -3.07
CA ASN A 11 6.41 4.23 -2.59
C ASN A 11 7.17 4.90 -3.73
N VAL A 12 6.71 6.06 -4.19
CA VAL A 12 7.24 6.75 -5.37
C VAL A 12 8.18 7.92 -5.03
N GLU A 13 8.78 7.90 -3.82
CA GLU A 13 9.81 8.86 -3.42
C GLU A 13 9.38 10.30 -3.73
N TYR A 14 8.27 10.75 -3.13
CA TYR A 14 7.64 12.07 -3.32
C TYR A 14 7.21 12.41 -4.75
N ALA A 15 7.22 11.45 -5.67
CA ALA A 15 6.90 11.64 -7.08
C ALA A 15 7.64 12.85 -7.71
N ALA A 16 8.89 13.07 -7.31
CA ALA A 16 9.67 14.20 -7.79
C ALA A 16 10.18 13.98 -9.23
N GLY A 17 10.12 15.06 -10.04
CA GLY A 17 10.68 15.13 -11.38
C GLY A 17 9.77 14.57 -12.48
N ALA A 18 9.33 15.45 -13.41
CA ALA A 18 8.42 15.11 -14.49
C ALA A 18 8.91 13.94 -15.38
N ALA A 19 10.21 13.92 -15.73
CA ALA A 19 10.79 12.84 -16.52
C ALA A 19 10.76 11.49 -15.80
N LYS A 20 11.04 11.46 -14.48
CA LYS A 20 10.91 10.25 -13.66
C LYS A 20 9.45 9.81 -13.55
N ASN A 21 8.51 10.75 -13.39
CA ASN A 21 7.09 10.45 -13.31
C ASN A 21 6.56 9.81 -14.58
N ALA A 22 6.96 10.27 -15.75
CA ALA A 22 6.59 9.64 -17.01
C ALA A 22 7.03 8.16 -17.05
N ARG A 23 8.21 7.85 -16.52
CA ARG A 23 8.74 6.47 -16.46
C ARG A 23 8.07 5.64 -15.38
N ARG A 24 7.77 6.22 -14.20
CA ARG A 24 6.97 5.56 -13.16
C ARG A 24 5.60 5.15 -13.70
N ILE A 25 4.93 6.08 -14.40
CA ILE A 25 3.63 5.83 -15.02
C ILE A 25 3.71 4.72 -16.07
N ALA A 26 4.72 4.77 -16.96
CA ALA A 26 4.93 3.73 -17.96
C ALA A 26 5.09 2.35 -17.30
N ARG A 27 5.92 2.26 -16.26
CA ARG A 27 6.16 1.02 -15.53
C ARG A 27 4.91 0.48 -14.84
N MET A 28 4.13 1.36 -14.19
CA MET A 28 2.86 0.96 -13.56
C MET A 28 1.82 0.47 -14.59
N ARG A 29 1.82 1.05 -15.79
CA ARG A 29 0.92 0.61 -16.88
C ARG A 29 1.30 -0.75 -17.44
N GLU A 30 2.59 -1.07 -17.53
CA GLU A 30 3.07 -2.38 -17.95
C GLU A 30 2.60 -3.49 -17.00
N GLY A 31 2.53 -3.23 -15.70
CA GLY A 31 2.05 -4.16 -14.68
C GLY A 31 0.55 -4.42 -14.69
N GLU A 32 -0.23 -3.64 -15.49
CA GLU A 32 -1.68 -3.81 -15.68
C GLU A 32 -2.51 -3.88 -14.39
N ALA A 33 -2.01 -3.35 -13.26
CA ALA A 33 -2.80 -3.31 -12.05
C ALA A 33 -4.00 -2.37 -12.21
N ALA A 34 -5.18 -2.87 -11.85
CA ALA A 34 -6.40 -2.10 -11.89
C ALA A 34 -6.51 -1.11 -10.72
N ILE A 35 -5.82 -1.40 -9.63
CA ILE A 35 -5.75 -0.54 -8.44
C ILE A 35 -4.28 -0.37 -8.07
N TRP A 36 -3.85 0.86 -7.86
CA TRP A 36 -2.55 1.21 -7.31
C TRP A 36 -2.72 1.94 -5.98
N VAL A 37 -2.00 1.50 -4.96
CA VAL A 37 -1.80 2.27 -3.73
C VAL A 37 -0.39 2.86 -3.79
N LEU A 38 -0.34 4.17 -3.97
CA LEU A 38 0.91 4.93 -4.12
C LEU A 38 1.20 5.68 -2.83
N THR A 39 2.38 5.51 -2.29
CA THR A 39 2.83 6.23 -1.10
C THR A 39 3.91 7.23 -1.45
N GLU A 40 4.08 8.26 -0.63
CA GLU A 40 4.93 9.43 -0.90
C GLU A 40 4.71 9.99 -2.31
N THR A 41 3.45 10.24 -2.65
CA THR A 41 3.04 10.61 -3.99
C THR A 41 2.74 12.12 -4.12
N HIS A 42 2.31 12.53 -5.30
CA HIS A 42 2.00 13.91 -5.62
C HIS A 42 0.84 13.99 -6.61
N ASP A 43 0.03 15.05 -6.53
CA ASP A 43 -1.12 15.28 -7.43
C ASP A 43 -0.72 15.34 -8.92
N GLU A 44 0.54 15.64 -9.24
CA GLU A 44 1.07 15.61 -10.61
C GLU A 44 1.38 14.20 -11.15
N LEU A 45 1.40 13.16 -10.29
CA LEU A 45 1.59 11.79 -10.74
C LEU A 45 0.26 11.20 -11.23
N VAL A 46 -0.15 11.57 -12.42
CA VAL A 46 -1.42 11.16 -13.02
C VAL A 46 -1.22 9.92 -13.87
N LEU A 47 -1.84 8.80 -13.48
CA LEU A 47 -1.78 7.53 -14.24
C LEU A 47 -2.49 7.60 -15.60
N GLY A 48 -3.26 8.67 -15.84
CA GLY A 48 -3.96 8.96 -17.10
C GLY A 48 -5.45 8.63 -17.03
N ASP A 49 -6.11 8.81 -18.19
CA ASP A 49 -7.55 8.62 -18.33
C ASP A 49 -7.98 7.22 -17.92
N GLY A 50 -9.10 7.12 -17.23
CA GLY A 50 -9.66 5.85 -16.75
C GLY A 50 -9.18 5.43 -15.35
N TYR A 51 -8.40 6.26 -14.65
CA TYR A 51 -8.16 6.08 -13.23
C TYR A 51 -8.89 7.15 -12.42
N HIS A 52 -9.66 6.70 -11.43
CA HIS A 52 -10.22 7.52 -10.37
C HIS A 52 -9.21 7.58 -9.23
N VAL A 53 -8.96 8.76 -8.67
CA VAL A 53 -7.95 8.96 -7.63
C VAL A 53 -8.60 9.40 -6.33
N LEU A 54 -8.25 8.74 -5.23
CA LEU A 54 -8.64 9.10 -3.87
C LEU A 54 -7.36 9.33 -3.04
N PRO A 55 -6.95 10.58 -2.81
CA PRO A 55 -5.75 10.90 -2.05
C PRO A 55 -6.04 11.12 -0.57
N THR A 56 -5.00 11.05 0.27
CA THR A 56 -4.98 11.61 1.63
C THR A 56 -5.10 13.14 1.60
N GLU A 57 -5.29 13.76 2.75
CA GLU A 57 -5.08 15.20 2.89
C GLU A 57 -3.67 15.61 2.44
N GLN A 58 -3.52 16.90 2.08
CA GLN A 58 -2.23 17.42 1.67
C GLN A 58 -1.25 17.42 2.85
N ARG A 59 -0.01 17.04 2.59
CA ARG A 59 1.05 17.07 3.59
C ARG A 59 1.27 18.50 4.09
N PRO A 60 1.29 18.73 5.42
CA PRO A 60 1.41 20.08 5.99
C PRO A 60 2.76 20.73 5.69
N HIS A 61 3.80 19.92 5.49
CA HIS A 61 5.16 20.36 5.16
C HIS A 61 5.62 19.65 3.90
N GLY A 62 6.18 20.40 2.96
CA GLY A 62 6.64 19.87 1.69
C GLY A 62 6.09 20.63 0.48
N ARG A 63 6.25 20.04 -0.69
CA ARG A 63 5.76 20.60 -1.96
C ARG A 63 4.22 20.57 -1.99
N ALA A 64 3.61 21.68 -2.44
CA ALA A 64 2.16 21.75 -2.65
C ALA A 64 1.70 20.64 -3.57
N GLY A 65 0.61 19.93 -3.22
CA GLY A 65 0.14 18.73 -3.93
C GLY A 65 0.81 17.43 -3.47
N GLY A 66 1.74 17.48 -2.52
CA GLY A 66 2.33 16.27 -1.92
C GLY A 66 1.34 15.52 -1.04
N ARG A 67 1.26 14.20 -1.21
CA ARG A 67 0.38 13.31 -0.45
C ARG A 67 1.19 12.19 0.16
N TRP A 68 0.79 11.75 1.36
CA TRP A 68 1.38 10.53 1.90
C TRP A 68 0.89 9.29 1.14
N VAL A 69 -0.40 9.27 0.78
CA VAL A 69 -0.99 8.15 0.05
C VAL A 69 -1.98 8.65 -0.98
N ALA A 70 -2.09 7.94 -2.10
CA ALA A 70 -3.22 8.02 -3.02
C ALA A 70 -3.58 6.62 -3.53
N ILE A 71 -4.87 6.35 -3.62
CA ILE A 71 -5.40 5.15 -4.29
C ILE A 71 -5.84 5.56 -5.68
N ALA A 72 -5.26 4.96 -6.72
CA ALA A 72 -5.68 5.13 -8.10
C ALA A 72 -6.36 3.83 -8.57
N SER A 73 -7.61 3.91 -9.01
CA SER A 73 -8.43 2.75 -9.40
C SER A 73 -9.04 2.93 -10.77
N ARG A 74 -9.03 1.88 -11.59
CA ARG A 74 -9.81 1.83 -12.85
C ARG A 74 -11.32 1.70 -12.61
N PHE A 75 -11.73 1.39 -11.39
CA PHE A 75 -13.12 1.35 -10.98
C PHE A 75 -13.46 2.60 -10.18
N PRO A 76 -14.66 3.17 -10.33
CA PRO A 76 -15.05 4.33 -9.53
C PRO A 76 -15.18 3.96 -8.05
N PHE A 77 -14.83 4.89 -7.18
CA PHE A 77 -15.13 4.77 -5.76
C PHE A 77 -16.63 4.98 -5.53
N THR A 78 -17.29 3.99 -4.95
CA THR A 78 -18.70 4.12 -4.57
C THR A 78 -18.87 4.94 -3.30
N ARG A 79 -17.84 4.94 -2.44
CA ARG A 79 -17.80 5.71 -1.21
C ARG A 79 -16.36 5.92 -0.73
N ALA A 80 -16.01 7.15 -0.34
CA ALA A 80 -14.85 7.41 0.51
C ALA A 80 -15.20 7.08 1.96
N ILE A 81 -14.30 6.42 2.67
CA ILE A 81 -14.49 6.02 4.08
C ILE A 81 -13.57 6.90 4.93
N PRO A 82 -14.12 7.63 5.93
CA PRO A 82 -13.29 8.40 6.85
C PRO A 82 -12.29 7.51 7.58
N THR A 83 -11.07 8.00 7.76
CA THR A 83 -9.99 7.34 8.49
C THR A 83 -9.59 8.16 9.70
N HIS A 84 -9.01 7.50 10.71
CA HIS A 84 -8.57 8.17 11.94
C HIS A 84 -7.43 9.16 11.68
N ASP A 85 -6.52 8.85 10.76
CA ASP A 85 -5.42 9.73 10.32
C ASP A 85 -5.54 10.03 8.82
N PRO A 86 -6.31 11.08 8.42
CA PRO A 86 -6.53 11.40 7.01
C PRO A 86 -5.27 11.95 6.30
N LEU A 87 -4.20 12.24 7.03
CA LEU A 87 -2.91 12.62 6.45
C LEU A 87 -2.14 11.40 5.92
N ARG A 88 -2.18 10.27 6.65
CA ARG A 88 -1.36 9.08 6.36
C ARG A 88 -2.16 7.89 5.85
N THR A 89 -3.48 7.96 5.97
CA THR A 89 -4.38 6.86 5.60
C THR A 89 -5.54 7.37 4.79
N VAL A 90 -5.91 6.64 3.75
CA VAL A 90 -7.09 6.89 2.94
C VAL A 90 -7.80 5.56 2.65
N ALA A 91 -9.12 5.55 2.71
CA ALA A 91 -9.90 4.35 2.44
C ALA A 91 -11.09 4.64 1.51
N GLY A 92 -11.35 3.72 0.59
CA GLY A 92 -12.47 3.83 -0.33
C GLY A 92 -13.06 2.47 -0.67
N MET A 93 -14.37 2.45 -0.87
CA MET A 93 -15.09 1.26 -1.34
C MET A 93 -15.17 1.29 -2.86
N ILE A 94 -14.93 0.16 -3.49
CA ILE A 94 -14.86 -0.02 -4.93
C ILE A 94 -15.63 -1.29 -5.29
N GLU A 95 -16.51 -1.22 -6.30
CA GLU A 95 -17.10 -2.41 -6.91
C GLU A 95 -16.14 -2.97 -7.95
N THR A 96 -15.72 -4.22 -7.76
CA THR A 96 -14.75 -4.90 -8.61
C THR A 96 -15.35 -6.17 -9.21
N PRO A 97 -14.69 -6.82 -10.19
CA PRO A 97 -15.10 -8.14 -10.66
C PRO A 97 -15.16 -9.23 -9.57
N LEU A 98 -14.52 -8.99 -8.43
CA LEU A 98 -14.54 -9.88 -7.25
C LEU A 98 -15.60 -9.50 -6.21
N GLY A 99 -16.47 -8.53 -6.50
CA GLY A 99 -17.40 -7.92 -5.58
C GLY A 99 -16.87 -6.65 -4.93
N ALA A 100 -17.56 -6.18 -3.90
CA ALA A 100 -17.17 -4.97 -3.17
C ALA A 100 -15.86 -5.20 -2.40
N VAL A 101 -14.93 -4.27 -2.57
CA VAL A 101 -13.63 -4.24 -1.86
C VAL A 101 -13.44 -2.87 -1.24
N ILE A 102 -13.11 -2.83 0.05
CA ILE A 102 -12.56 -1.64 0.68
C ILE A 102 -11.05 -1.69 0.47
N VAL A 103 -10.50 -0.66 -0.18
CA VAL A 103 -9.06 -0.47 -0.28
C VAL A 103 -8.67 0.61 0.72
N CYS A 104 -7.76 0.27 1.63
CA CYS A 104 -7.16 1.17 2.61
C CYS A 104 -5.68 1.33 2.27
N GLY A 105 -5.30 2.51 1.85
CA GLY A 105 -3.91 2.88 1.59
C GLY A 105 -3.30 3.57 2.81
N THR A 106 -2.06 3.22 3.19
CA THR A 106 -1.42 3.76 4.37
C THR A 106 0.09 3.89 4.25
N VAL A 107 0.66 4.85 5.00
CA VAL A 107 2.09 4.91 5.36
C VAL A 107 2.20 4.80 6.88
N LEU A 108 2.83 3.74 7.37
CA LEU A 108 3.20 3.64 8.77
C LEU A 108 4.45 4.49 9.03
N PRO A 109 4.60 5.09 10.23
CA PRO A 109 5.78 5.87 10.57
C PRO A 109 7.09 5.10 10.40
N TRP A 110 8.13 5.77 9.93
CA TRP A 110 9.49 5.21 9.76
C TRP A 110 10.35 5.46 10.99
N HIS A 111 11.61 5.01 10.93
CA HIS A 111 12.57 5.07 12.04
C HIS A 111 12.70 6.46 12.69
N THR A 112 12.77 7.52 11.88
CA THR A 112 13.02 8.90 12.33
C THR A 112 11.79 9.79 12.21
N ASP A 113 10.59 9.21 12.11
CA ASP A 113 9.36 9.98 12.06
C ASP A 113 9.23 10.85 13.31
N PRO A 114 9.16 12.18 13.15
CA PRO A 114 9.15 13.10 14.29
C PRO A 114 7.84 13.13 15.06
N GLY A 115 6.80 12.48 14.51
CA GLY A 115 5.45 12.52 15.09
C GLY A 115 4.81 13.91 15.05
N PRO A 116 3.59 14.04 15.58
CA PRO A 116 2.87 15.31 15.62
C PRO A 116 3.54 16.40 16.46
N SER A 117 4.27 16.02 17.53
CA SER A 117 5.01 16.94 18.40
C SER A 117 6.34 17.43 17.80
N GLY A 118 6.85 16.74 16.76
CA GLY A 118 8.10 17.09 16.09
C GLY A 118 9.37 16.62 16.81
N ASP A 119 9.26 15.90 17.93
CA ASP A 119 10.37 15.47 18.77
C ASP A 119 10.44 13.96 19.04
N SER A 120 9.57 13.19 18.43
CA SER A 120 9.57 11.74 18.54
C SER A 120 10.84 11.13 17.96
N ARG A 121 11.28 10.00 18.52
CA ARG A 121 12.58 9.38 18.20
C ARG A 121 12.43 7.89 17.95
N SER A 122 13.33 7.40 17.13
CA SER A 122 13.67 5.97 16.98
C SER A 122 12.50 4.98 17.15
N TRP A 123 11.62 4.90 16.15
CA TRP A 123 10.47 3.96 16.11
C TRP A 123 9.35 4.25 17.11
N VAL A 124 9.40 5.33 17.91
CA VAL A 124 8.36 5.65 18.91
C VAL A 124 7.01 5.83 18.21
N GLU A 125 6.94 6.62 17.14
CA GLU A 125 5.72 6.85 16.40
C GLU A 125 5.20 5.56 15.73
N HIS A 126 6.08 4.75 15.18
CA HIS A 126 5.70 3.45 14.61
C HIS A 126 5.03 2.56 15.65
N HIS A 127 5.63 2.45 16.85
CA HIS A 127 5.06 1.66 17.94
C HIS A 127 3.72 2.20 18.47
N ARG A 128 3.48 3.50 18.34
CA ARG A 128 2.21 4.14 18.71
C ARG A 128 1.14 3.92 17.65
N VAL A 129 1.47 4.15 16.37
CA VAL A 129 0.51 4.19 15.25
C VAL A 129 0.09 2.79 14.80
N VAL A 130 0.99 1.80 14.83
CA VAL A 130 0.66 0.43 14.39
C VAL A 130 -0.57 -0.15 15.11
N PRO A 131 -0.67 -0.12 16.45
CA PRO A 131 -1.88 -0.59 17.14
C PRO A 131 -3.14 0.21 16.80
N GLU A 132 -3.02 1.53 16.62
CA GLU A 132 -4.14 2.41 16.26
C GLU A 132 -4.71 2.07 14.89
N GLN A 133 -3.85 1.93 13.88
CA GLN A 133 -4.29 1.53 12.54
C GLN A 133 -4.80 0.08 12.51
N ALA A 134 -4.20 -0.83 13.25
CA ALA A 134 -4.69 -2.20 13.38
C ALA A 134 -6.12 -2.25 13.94
N ALA A 135 -6.41 -1.43 14.96
CA ALA A 135 -7.76 -1.30 15.50
C ALA A 135 -8.75 -0.74 14.47
N GLU A 136 -8.33 0.23 13.66
CA GLU A 136 -9.13 0.77 12.54
C GLU A 136 -9.45 -0.30 11.49
N TRP A 137 -8.46 -1.11 11.09
CA TRP A 137 -8.69 -2.21 10.13
C TRP A 137 -9.67 -3.25 10.68
N ALA A 138 -9.55 -3.61 11.95
CA ALA A 138 -10.48 -4.52 12.60
C ALA A 138 -11.91 -3.91 12.67
N ALA A 139 -12.02 -2.61 12.97
CA ALA A 139 -13.30 -1.90 12.98
C ALA A 139 -13.93 -1.85 11.58
N LEU A 140 -13.15 -1.59 10.53
CA LEU A 140 -13.63 -1.64 9.12
C LEU A 140 -14.16 -3.04 8.78
N ARG A 141 -13.47 -4.11 9.16
CA ARG A 141 -13.93 -5.49 8.97
C ARG A 141 -15.25 -5.75 9.67
N ALA A 142 -15.37 -5.32 10.93
CA ALA A 142 -16.59 -5.50 11.71
C ALA A 142 -17.78 -4.69 11.16
N ALA A 143 -17.54 -3.46 10.71
CA ALA A 143 -18.56 -2.58 10.15
C ALA A 143 -19.06 -3.02 8.75
N HIS A 144 -18.26 -3.79 8.03
CA HIS A 144 -18.56 -4.22 6.65
C HIS A 144 -18.46 -5.76 6.49
N PRO A 145 -19.32 -6.53 7.19
CA PRO A 145 -19.33 -7.98 7.05
C PRO A 145 -19.66 -8.37 5.60
N GLY A 146 -18.89 -9.29 5.03
CA GLY A 146 -19.07 -9.72 3.63
C GLY A 146 -18.38 -8.84 2.57
N VAL A 147 -17.86 -7.66 2.92
CA VAL A 147 -17.02 -6.84 2.04
C VAL A 147 -15.56 -7.23 2.26
N HIS A 148 -14.80 -7.38 1.19
CA HIS A 148 -13.37 -7.63 1.29
C HIS A 148 -12.62 -6.37 1.71
N LEU A 149 -11.58 -6.53 2.55
CA LEU A 149 -10.65 -5.45 2.90
C LEU A 149 -9.28 -5.75 2.29
N CYS A 150 -8.71 -4.75 1.64
CA CYS A 150 -7.32 -4.74 1.20
C CYS A 150 -6.62 -3.54 1.87
N VAL A 151 -5.56 -3.79 2.62
CA VAL A 151 -4.66 -2.78 3.18
C VAL A 151 -3.36 -2.84 2.42
N ALA A 152 -2.92 -1.70 1.87
CA ALA A 152 -1.67 -1.65 1.11
C ALA A 152 -0.93 -0.33 1.33
N GLY A 153 0.37 -0.34 1.05
CA GLY A 153 1.24 0.82 1.15
C GLY A 153 2.55 0.52 1.84
N ASP A 154 3.22 1.56 2.28
CA ASP A 154 4.49 1.48 2.99
C ASP A 154 4.25 1.20 4.48
N LEU A 155 4.42 -0.05 4.88
CA LEU A 155 4.25 -0.46 6.27
C LEU A 155 5.53 -0.29 7.10
N ASN A 156 6.62 0.18 6.48
CA ASN A 156 7.90 0.44 7.13
C ASN A 156 8.38 -0.73 8.02
N THR A 157 8.04 -1.94 7.64
CA THR A 157 8.38 -3.17 8.37
C THR A 157 8.38 -4.35 7.40
N ASP A 158 9.44 -5.13 7.37
CA ASP A 158 9.45 -6.39 6.62
C ASP A 158 8.56 -7.43 7.28
N LEU A 159 7.87 -8.24 6.48
CA LEU A 159 7.03 -9.34 6.92
C LEU A 159 7.49 -10.66 6.28
N GLY A 160 7.46 -11.75 7.05
CA GLY A 160 8.02 -13.04 6.63
C GLY A 160 9.55 -13.08 6.64
N GLY A 161 10.16 -14.26 6.62
CA GLY A 161 11.61 -14.45 6.56
C GLY A 161 12.41 -13.87 7.72
N ALA A 162 13.71 -13.69 7.49
CA ALA A 162 14.63 -13.07 8.43
C ALA A 162 14.32 -11.57 8.57
N HIS A 163 14.52 -11.03 9.77
CA HIS A 163 14.28 -9.63 10.04
C HIS A 163 15.27 -8.72 9.29
N TYR A 164 14.76 -7.77 8.53
CA TYR A 164 15.51 -6.84 7.70
C TYR A 164 15.33 -5.38 8.15
N TYR A 165 14.10 -4.88 8.28
CA TYR A 165 13.79 -3.49 8.57
C TYR A 165 12.68 -3.36 9.63
N GLY A 166 12.69 -2.26 10.38
CA GLY A 166 11.76 -2.04 11.48
C GLY A 166 12.32 -2.54 12.81
N THR A 167 11.44 -2.86 13.73
CA THR A 167 11.79 -3.46 15.03
C THR A 167 11.04 -4.77 15.23
N LYS A 168 11.62 -5.68 16.02
CA LYS A 168 10.93 -6.94 16.40
C LYS A 168 9.58 -6.66 17.09
N ARG A 169 9.51 -5.60 17.92
CA ARG A 169 8.27 -5.17 18.58
C ARG A 169 7.23 -4.67 17.57
N GLY A 170 7.62 -3.77 16.67
CA GLY A 170 6.73 -3.22 15.62
C GLY A 170 6.20 -4.33 14.71
N ARG A 171 7.10 -5.22 14.25
CA ARG A 171 6.73 -6.38 13.44
C ARG A 171 5.73 -7.30 14.14
N ALA A 172 5.94 -7.61 15.43
CA ALA A 172 5.02 -8.43 16.21
C ALA A 172 3.65 -7.77 16.35
N ALA A 173 3.61 -6.46 16.64
CA ALA A 173 2.37 -5.70 16.74
C ALA A 173 1.62 -5.64 15.39
N LEU A 174 2.34 -5.44 14.28
CA LEU A 174 1.75 -5.43 12.95
C LEU A 174 1.16 -6.78 12.56
N VAL A 175 1.89 -7.88 12.80
CA VAL A 175 1.41 -9.25 12.54
C VAL A 175 0.13 -9.55 13.34
N GLU A 176 0.12 -9.18 14.62
CA GLU A 176 -1.06 -9.36 15.46
C GLU A 176 -2.24 -8.50 14.99
N GLY A 177 -1.99 -7.24 14.59
CA GLY A 177 -3.00 -6.35 14.05
C GLY A 177 -3.62 -6.88 12.76
N LEU A 178 -2.80 -7.38 11.83
CA LEU A 178 -3.27 -8.02 10.61
C LEU A 178 -4.15 -9.24 10.92
N ARG A 179 -3.71 -10.07 11.86
CA ARG A 179 -4.46 -11.26 12.31
C ARG A 179 -5.83 -10.87 12.91
N ALA A 180 -5.86 -9.84 13.76
CA ALA A 180 -7.09 -9.36 14.40
C ALA A 180 -8.10 -8.81 13.38
N ALA A 181 -7.62 -8.26 12.25
CA ALA A 181 -8.44 -7.77 11.14
C ALA A 181 -8.75 -8.83 10.07
N ASP A 182 -8.43 -10.12 10.30
CA ASP A 182 -8.55 -11.21 9.30
C ASP A 182 -7.80 -10.90 7.99
N LEU A 183 -6.63 -10.27 8.10
CA LEU A 183 -5.79 -9.91 6.97
C LEU A 183 -4.56 -10.82 6.87
N VAL A 184 -4.23 -11.20 5.64
CA VAL A 184 -3.03 -11.96 5.29
C VAL A 184 -2.14 -11.09 4.42
N CYS A 185 -0.86 -10.95 4.78
CA CYS A 185 0.12 -10.29 3.93
C CYS A 185 0.41 -11.15 2.70
N LEU A 186 0.16 -10.59 1.51
CA LEU A 186 0.31 -11.27 0.22
C LEU A 186 1.72 -11.09 -0.36
N THR A 187 2.46 -10.11 0.13
CA THR A 187 3.77 -9.69 -0.36
C THR A 187 4.86 -9.82 0.72
N SER A 188 4.64 -10.69 1.71
CA SER A 188 5.69 -11.04 2.66
C SER A 188 6.89 -11.69 1.94
N THR A 189 8.07 -11.58 2.52
CA THR A 189 9.35 -12.04 1.91
C THR A 189 9.27 -13.49 1.42
N ASP A 190 8.58 -14.36 2.14
CA ASP A 190 8.39 -15.77 1.81
C ASP A 190 7.37 -16.03 0.67
N ARG A 191 6.61 -15.01 0.29
CA ARG A 191 5.63 -15.08 -0.82
C ARG A 191 6.15 -14.45 -2.11
N VAL A 192 7.12 -13.54 -2.02
CA VAL A 192 7.77 -12.97 -3.21
C VAL A 192 8.75 -14.01 -3.78
N PRO A 193 8.67 -14.33 -5.07
CA PRO A 193 9.58 -15.31 -5.67
C PRO A 193 11.05 -14.91 -5.47
N ALA A 194 11.88 -15.89 -5.14
CA ALA A 194 13.30 -15.67 -4.89
C ALA A 194 13.98 -15.01 -6.10
N GLY A 195 14.79 -14.00 -5.83
CA GLY A 195 15.55 -13.27 -6.87
C GLY A 195 14.77 -12.16 -7.58
N TRP A 196 13.50 -11.93 -7.25
CA TRP A 196 12.75 -10.81 -7.82
C TRP A 196 13.13 -9.46 -7.18
N LEU A 197 13.51 -9.47 -5.93
CA LEU A 197 13.99 -8.30 -5.19
C LEU A 197 15.35 -8.55 -4.59
N GLY A 198 16.16 -7.50 -4.51
CA GLY A 198 17.48 -7.52 -3.87
C GLY A 198 17.42 -7.53 -2.34
N HIS A 199 16.28 -7.11 -1.77
CA HIS A 199 16.06 -7.07 -0.32
C HIS A 199 14.58 -7.36 0.02
N PRO A 200 14.27 -7.76 1.27
CA PRO A 200 12.90 -7.93 1.73
C PRO A 200 12.06 -6.67 1.54
N PRO A 201 10.81 -6.77 1.05
CA PRO A 201 9.95 -5.62 0.90
C PRO A 201 9.49 -5.08 2.26
N ILE A 202 9.24 -3.77 2.32
CA ILE A 202 8.60 -3.07 3.44
C ILE A 202 7.29 -2.39 3.00
N ASP A 203 7.05 -2.35 1.70
CA ASP A 203 5.77 -2.03 1.09
C ASP A 203 4.96 -3.31 0.93
N HIS A 204 3.73 -3.32 1.41
CA HIS A 204 2.95 -4.54 1.46
C HIS A 204 1.54 -4.39 0.91
N ILE A 205 0.99 -5.51 0.45
CA ILE A 205 -0.42 -5.69 0.13
C ILE A 205 -0.95 -6.80 1.02
N CYS A 206 -1.94 -6.47 1.85
CA CYS A 206 -2.61 -7.39 2.75
C CYS A 206 -4.08 -7.46 2.36
N ALA A 207 -4.67 -8.65 2.36
CA ALA A 207 -6.09 -8.81 2.02
C ALA A 207 -6.77 -9.79 2.98
N THR A 208 -8.10 -9.70 3.05
CA THR A 208 -8.91 -10.67 3.81
C THR A 208 -8.55 -12.10 3.42
N ALA A 209 -8.53 -13.00 4.41
CA ALA A 209 -8.11 -14.39 4.23
C ALA A 209 -8.84 -15.09 3.07
N SER A 210 -10.12 -14.78 2.85
CA SER A 210 -10.92 -15.32 1.75
C SER A 210 -10.42 -14.90 0.35
N LEU A 211 -9.92 -13.67 0.19
CA LEU A 211 -9.23 -13.23 -1.03
C LEU A 211 -7.81 -13.78 -1.12
N ALA A 212 -7.10 -13.79 0.01
CA ALA A 212 -5.72 -14.23 0.10
C ALA A 212 -5.50 -15.69 -0.32
N ALA A 213 -6.50 -16.54 -0.12
CA ALA A 213 -6.43 -17.96 -0.48
C ALA A 213 -6.19 -18.21 -1.98
N ARG A 214 -6.47 -17.22 -2.84
CA ARG A 214 -6.33 -17.32 -4.31
C ARG A 214 -5.49 -16.18 -4.87
N ALA A 215 -4.60 -15.65 -4.05
CA ALA A 215 -3.71 -14.56 -4.42
C ALA A 215 -2.33 -15.09 -4.83
N SER A 216 -1.70 -14.43 -5.78
CA SER A 216 -0.30 -14.64 -6.12
C SER A 216 0.40 -13.32 -6.39
N VAL A 217 1.67 -13.20 -6.01
CA VAL A 217 2.52 -12.10 -6.47
C VAL A 217 2.76 -12.31 -7.97
N VAL A 218 2.46 -11.31 -8.77
CA VAL A 218 2.59 -11.37 -10.23
C VAL A 218 3.67 -10.45 -10.75
N GLU A 219 4.10 -9.48 -9.94
CA GLU A 219 5.16 -8.56 -10.28
C GLU A 219 5.83 -8.02 -9.02
N ALA A 220 7.17 -7.88 -9.09
CA ALA A 220 7.97 -7.16 -8.12
C ALA A 220 9.24 -6.64 -8.82
N TRP A 221 9.66 -5.41 -8.50
CA TRP A 221 10.92 -4.83 -9.00
C TRP A 221 11.49 -3.80 -8.03
N ASP A 222 12.81 -3.64 -8.06
CA ASP A 222 13.61 -2.78 -7.13
C ASP A 222 13.57 -1.29 -7.50
N GLY A 223 12.49 -0.71 -7.85
CA GLY A 223 12.39 0.74 -8.09
C GLY A 223 13.37 1.33 -9.12
N THR A 224 14.14 0.49 -9.84
CA THR A 224 15.12 0.90 -10.84
C THR A 224 14.67 0.50 -12.24
N ALA A 225 14.72 1.42 -13.19
CA ALA A 225 14.38 1.14 -14.57
C ALA A 225 15.47 0.29 -15.26
N PRO A 226 15.15 -0.41 -16.38
CA PRO A 226 16.11 -1.28 -17.09
C PRO A 226 17.42 -0.60 -17.54
N ASP A 227 17.40 0.71 -17.73
CA ASP A 227 18.58 1.51 -18.08
C ASP A 227 19.38 2.00 -16.87
N GLY A 228 19.05 1.53 -15.66
CA GLY A 228 19.72 1.88 -14.42
C GLY A 228 19.23 3.17 -13.76
N LEU A 229 18.24 3.87 -14.32
CA LEU A 229 17.68 5.04 -13.67
C LEU A 229 16.88 4.64 -12.43
N ARG A 230 17.29 5.10 -11.27
CA ARG A 230 16.53 4.93 -10.02
C ARG A 230 15.26 5.79 -10.06
N LEU A 231 14.10 5.14 -10.05
CA LEU A 231 12.78 5.75 -10.02
C LEU A 231 12.26 5.92 -8.59
N SER A 232 12.65 5.01 -7.68
CA SER A 232 12.38 5.07 -6.25
C SER A 232 13.44 4.31 -5.48
N ASP A 233 13.59 4.58 -4.20
CA ASP A 233 14.39 3.79 -3.25
C ASP A 233 13.58 2.59 -2.67
N HIS A 234 12.32 2.49 -3.02
CA HIS A 234 11.44 1.39 -2.66
C HIS A 234 11.15 0.47 -3.83
N SER A 235 10.96 -0.80 -3.52
CA SER A 235 10.46 -1.79 -4.47
C SER A 235 8.96 -1.60 -4.71
N ALA A 236 8.53 -1.89 -5.92
CA ALA A 236 7.11 -1.97 -6.25
C ALA A 236 6.67 -3.44 -6.33
N LEU A 237 5.43 -3.71 -5.95
CA LEU A 237 4.84 -5.04 -5.96
C LEU A 237 3.43 -5.01 -6.53
N ALA A 238 3.04 -6.10 -7.21
CA ALA A 238 1.67 -6.31 -7.61
C ALA A 238 1.23 -7.76 -7.34
N VAL A 239 -0.01 -7.90 -6.94
CA VAL A 239 -0.67 -9.19 -6.70
C VAL A 239 -1.87 -9.35 -7.64
N GLU A 240 -2.13 -10.58 -8.06
CA GLU A 240 -3.36 -10.97 -8.73
C GLU A 240 -4.23 -11.75 -7.75
N LEU A 241 -5.45 -11.27 -7.57
CA LEU A 241 -6.51 -11.89 -6.80
C LEU A 241 -7.48 -12.56 -7.78
N ARG A 242 -8.00 -13.73 -7.43
CA ARG A 242 -8.94 -14.48 -8.30
C ARG A 242 -10.23 -14.79 -7.56
N GLY A 243 -11.34 -14.72 -8.28
CA GLY A 243 -12.66 -15.13 -7.81
C GLY A 243 -12.79 -16.63 -7.56
N PRO A 244 -13.86 -17.08 -6.91
CA PRO A 244 -14.20 -18.49 -6.85
C PRO A 244 -14.42 -19.05 -8.27
N ARG A 245 -13.95 -20.29 -8.49
CA ARG A 245 -14.28 -21.04 -9.71
C ARG A 245 -15.68 -21.57 -9.61
#